data_285c02018feb16a3dae489e7ada83675
#
_entry.id   285c02018feb16a3dae489e7ada83675
#
_cell.length_a   1.000
_cell.length_b   1.000
_cell.length_c   1.000
_cell.angle_alpha   90.00
_cell.angle_beta   90.00
_cell.angle_gamma   90.00
#
_symmetry.space_group_name_H-M   'P 1'
#
loop_
_entity.id
_entity.type
_entity.pdbx_description
1 polymer ?
#
loop_
_entity_poly.entity_id
_entity_poly.type
_entity_poly.pdbx_seq_one_letter_code
_entity_poly.pdbx_strand_id
1 'polypeptide(L)'
;IRDRLSTKPEQILDTIHSRCQHVYFKPIDKGQFINHLVDESLTRPVAEMLSTYTTQAETALSLNEEYDLTSLRKTIIRWCELLLTNRSMALIGIIDLLKQAKNRKLQLLTLSAVNGFFEDIMHAKVEVNSEYIYSDLSVEIKKYAKHLTYNQLILMYDQLTEAHKKLNQNVNPTLVFEQIVIKGVR
;
A
#
# COMPACT_ATOMS: atom_id res chain seq x y z
N ILE A 1 31.41 3.95 -21.60
CA ILE A 1 30.01 3.59 -21.68
C ILE A 1 29.33 4.26 -20.46
N ARG A 2 28.31 5.09 -20.69
CA ARG A 2 27.52 5.67 -19.60
C ARG A 2 26.14 5.03 -19.62
N ASP A 3 25.84 4.29 -18.57
CA ASP A 3 24.51 3.71 -18.37
C ASP A 3 23.54 4.81 -17.89
N ARG A 4 22.34 4.83 -18.45
CA ARG A 4 21.25 5.72 -18.03
C ARG A 4 20.05 4.89 -17.70
N LEU A 5 19.50 5.07 -16.50
CA LEU A 5 18.27 4.45 -16.04
C LEU A 5 17.12 5.45 -16.13
N SER A 6 15.98 5.02 -16.63
CA SER A 6 14.76 5.81 -16.67
C SER A 6 13.55 4.93 -16.39
N THR A 7 12.62 5.43 -15.59
CA THR A 7 11.31 4.80 -15.37
C THR A 7 10.25 5.29 -16.37
N LYS A 8 10.59 6.28 -17.21
CA LYS A 8 9.69 6.89 -18.20
C LYS A 8 10.39 6.96 -19.54
N PRO A 9 10.47 5.85 -20.28
CA PRO A 9 11.17 5.81 -21.57
C PRO A 9 10.58 6.79 -22.57
N GLU A 10 9.28 7.07 -22.51
CA GLU A 10 8.58 8.03 -23.39
C GLU A 10 9.00 9.49 -23.21
N GLN A 11 9.71 9.82 -22.11
CA GLN A 11 10.22 11.16 -21.85
C GLN A 11 11.69 11.34 -22.29
N ILE A 12 12.30 10.29 -22.83
CA ILE A 12 13.67 10.35 -23.32
C ILE A 12 13.67 10.86 -24.77
N LEU A 13 14.54 11.83 -25.05
CA LEU A 13 14.67 12.42 -26.39
C LEU A 13 15.04 11.34 -27.43
N ASP A 14 14.44 11.41 -28.62
CA ASP A 14 14.67 10.47 -29.72
C ASP A 14 16.14 10.38 -30.12
N THR A 15 16.87 11.49 -29.99
CA THR A 15 18.34 11.56 -30.24
C THR A 15 19.17 10.68 -29.30
N ILE A 16 18.64 10.38 -28.10
CA ILE A 16 19.25 9.45 -27.15
C ILE A 16 18.77 8.01 -27.46
N HIS A 17 17.48 7.84 -27.77
CA HIS A 17 16.94 6.56 -28.19
C HIS A 17 17.72 5.95 -29.36
N SER A 18 18.01 6.74 -30.39
CA SER A 18 18.72 6.27 -31.58
C SER A 18 20.21 5.90 -31.37
N ARG A 19 20.79 6.27 -30.22
CA ARG A 19 22.21 6.07 -29.91
C ARG A 19 22.47 5.13 -28.74
N CYS A 20 21.41 4.59 -28.12
CA CYS A 20 21.52 3.72 -26.98
C CYS A 20 20.94 2.34 -27.28
N GLN A 21 21.54 1.31 -26.71
CA GLN A 21 20.92 0.00 -26.65
C GLN A 21 19.91 0.00 -25.50
N HIS A 22 18.67 -0.38 -25.79
CA HIS A 22 17.61 -0.45 -24.79
C HIS A 22 17.61 -1.82 -24.10
N VAL A 23 17.72 -1.81 -22.79
CA VAL A 23 17.57 -3.00 -21.94
C VAL A 23 16.35 -2.77 -21.07
N TYR A 24 15.33 -3.60 -21.27
CA TYR A 24 14.10 -3.55 -20.45
C TYR A 24 14.23 -4.49 -19.26
N PHE A 25 14.11 -3.92 -18.06
CA PHE A 25 14.00 -4.70 -16.85
C PHE A 25 12.54 -5.06 -16.60
N LYS A 26 12.27 -6.34 -16.40
CA LYS A 26 10.94 -6.77 -15.96
C LYS A 26 10.72 -6.30 -14.52
N PRO A 27 9.47 -5.93 -14.15
CA PRO A 27 9.13 -5.70 -12.75
C PRO A 27 9.51 -6.92 -11.91
N ILE A 28 10.01 -6.69 -10.70
CA ILE A 28 10.31 -7.78 -9.76
C ILE A 28 8.98 -8.47 -9.43
N ASP A 29 8.98 -9.80 -9.49
CA ASP A 29 7.84 -10.58 -9.01
C ASP A 29 7.62 -10.33 -7.52
N LYS A 30 6.37 -10.04 -7.15
CA LYS A 30 6.01 -9.63 -5.78
C LYS A 30 6.32 -10.74 -4.77
N GLY A 31 6.05 -12.00 -5.14
CA GLY A 31 6.34 -13.14 -4.28
C GLY A 31 7.85 -13.32 -4.06
N GLN A 32 8.65 -13.17 -5.12
CA GLN A 32 10.12 -13.22 -5.00
C GLN A 32 10.65 -12.07 -4.12
N PHE A 33 10.09 -10.86 -4.25
CA PHE A 33 10.47 -9.73 -3.42
C PHE A 33 10.15 -9.98 -1.94
N ILE A 34 8.95 -10.48 -1.62
CA ILE A 34 8.55 -10.82 -0.26
C ILE A 34 9.48 -11.90 0.32
N ASN A 35 9.76 -12.96 -0.44
CA ASN A 35 10.66 -14.03 0.01
C ASN A 35 12.07 -13.50 0.29
N HIS A 36 12.61 -12.64 -0.58
CA HIS A 36 13.89 -11.99 -0.34
C HIS A 36 13.90 -11.19 0.96
N LEU A 37 12.86 -10.41 1.27
CA LEU A 37 12.77 -9.67 2.53
C LEU A 37 12.68 -10.62 3.75
N VAL A 38 12.03 -11.77 3.60
CA VAL A 38 11.96 -12.79 4.67
C VAL A 38 13.33 -13.43 4.89
N ASP A 39 14.09 -13.71 3.83
CA ASP A 39 15.47 -14.22 3.92
C ASP A 39 16.39 -13.21 4.65
N GLU A 40 16.11 -11.91 4.51
CA GLU A 40 16.77 -10.82 5.27
C GLU A 40 16.19 -10.60 6.69
N SER A 41 15.51 -11.63 7.24
CA SER A 41 15.00 -11.68 8.62
C SER A 41 13.78 -10.80 8.92
N LEU A 42 13.06 -10.30 7.92
CA LEU A 42 11.75 -9.68 8.14
C LEU A 42 10.69 -10.76 8.37
N THR A 43 9.71 -10.45 9.23
CA THR A 43 8.54 -11.32 9.32
C THR A 43 7.71 -11.23 8.04
N ARG A 44 7.18 -12.36 7.57
CA ARG A 44 6.35 -12.39 6.33
C ARG A 44 5.24 -11.33 6.31
N PRO A 45 4.45 -11.12 7.39
CA PRO A 45 3.42 -10.09 7.39
C PRO A 45 3.94 -8.66 7.19
N VAL A 46 5.14 -8.35 7.70
CA VAL A 46 5.78 -7.03 7.49
C VAL A 46 6.32 -6.93 6.07
N ALA A 47 6.95 -7.98 5.54
CA ALA A 47 7.42 -8.03 4.16
C ALA A 47 6.27 -7.86 3.14
N GLU A 48 5.13 -8.52 3.37
CA GLU A 48 3.91 -8.37 2.60
C GLU A 48 3.39 -6.92 2.62
N MET A 49 3.31 -6.29 3.79
CA MET A 49 2.93 -4.89 3.90
C MET A 49 3.91 -3.97 3.16
N LEU A 50 5.22 -4.15 3.31
CA LEU A 50 6.24 -3.33 2.63
C LEU A 50 6.19 -3.48 1.10
N SER A 51 5.83 -4.65 0.59
CA SER A 51 5.67 -4.90 -0.85
C SER A 51 4.57 -4.06 -1.51
N THR A 52 3.65 -3.48 -0.72
CA THR A 52 2.64 -2.54 -1.22
C THR A 52 3.21 -1.14 -1.45
N TYR A 53 4.32 -0.82 -0.81
CA TYR A 53 4.90 0.52 -0.81
C TYR A 53 6.15 0.65 -1.69
N THR A 54 7.01 -0.36 -1.70
CA THR A 54 8.27 -0.34 -2.43
C THR A 54 8.62 -1.70 -3.02
N THR A 55 9.40 -1.69 -4.10
CA THR A 55 10.06 -2.85 -4.70
C THR A 55 11.57 -2.83 -4.48
N GLN A 56 12.09 -1.87 -3.71
CA GLN A 56 13.50 -1.72 -3.39
C GLN A 56 13.78 -2.33 -2.01
N ALA A 57 14.58 -3.39 -1.96
CA ALA A 57 14.90 -4.10 -0.72
C ALA A 57 15.61 -3.18 0.30
N GLU A 58 16.55 -2.38 -0.15
CA GLU A 58 17.26 -1.41 0.70
C GLU A 58 16.31 -0.45 1.44
N THR A 59 15.30 0.08 0.71
CA THR A 59 14.27 0.95 1.29
C THR A 59 13.42 0.20 2.32
N ALA A 60 13.04 -1.04 2.02
CA ALA A 60 12.24 -1.87 2.91
C ALA A 60 12.99 -2.21 4.20
N LEU A 61 14.26 -2.62 4.08
CA LEU A 61 15.11 -2.96 5.21
C LEU A 61 15.37 -1.75 6.11
N SER A 62 15.73 -0.60 5.53
CA SER A 62 15.96 0.63 6.29
C SER A 62 14.71 1.09 7.05
N LEU A 63 13.52 0.93 6.48
CA LEU A 63 12.26 1.22 7.19
C LEU A 63 12.05 0.29 8.38
N ASN A 64 12.37 -1.00 8.23
CA ASN A 64 12.21 -1.97 9.31
C ASN A 64 13.23 -1.76 10.44
N GLU A 65 14.44 -1.29 10.13
CA GLU A 65 15.45 -0.92 11.15
C GLU A 65 15.07 0.35 11.92
N GLU A 66 14.47 1.33 11.20
CA GLU A 66 14.18 2.66 11.78
C GLU A 66 12.86 2.68 12.58
N TYR A 67 11.89 1.80 12.24
CA TYR A 67 10.52 1.87 12.78
C TYR A 67 9.99 0.50 13.23
N ASP A 68 9.13 0.50 14.24
CA ASP A 68 8.34 -0.68 14.63
C ASP A 68 7.17 -0.90 13.65
N LEU A 69 7.50 -1.53 12.51
CA LEU A 69 6.53 -1.83 11.46
C LEU A 69 5.51 -2.90 11.87
N THR A 70 5.84 -3.75 12.84
CA THR A 70 4.90 -4.73 13.38
C THR A 70 3.75 -4.04 14.12
N SER A 71 4.05 -3.05 14.95
CA SER A 71 3.04 -2.26 15.65
C SER A 71 2.24 -1.39 14.67
N LEU A 72 2.90 -0.76 13.71
CA LEU A 72 2.24 0.01 12.66
C LEU A 72 1.25 -0.86 11.87
N ARG A 73 1.64 -2.05 11.43
CA ARG A 73 0.77 -2.99 10.71
C ARG A 73 -0.47 -3.35 11.50
N LYS A 74 -0.32 -3.68 12.79
CA LYS A 74 -1.45 -3.99 13.68
C LYS A 74 -2.44 -2.82 13.76
N THR A 75 -1.92 -1.60 13.87
CA THR A 75 -2.75 -0.37 13.92
C THR A 75 -3.46 -0.13 12.60
N ILE A 76 -2.79 -0.35 11.46
CA ILE A 76 -3.40 -0.25 10.12
C ILE A 76 -4.55 -1.24 9.96
N ILE A 77 -4.33 -2.52 10.26
CA ILE A 77 -5.36 -3.56 10.14
C ILE A 77 -6.57 -3.21 11.01
N ARG A 78 -6.35 -2.88 12.28
CA ARG A 78 -7.42 -2.45 13.17
C ARG A 78 -8.20 -1.26 12.62
N TRP A 79 -7.51 -0.28 12.03
CA TRP A 79 -8.17 0.88 11.43
C TRP A 79 -8.98 0.49 10.19
N CYS A 80 -8.49 -0.40 9.34
CA CYS A 80 -9.24 -0.96 8.21
C CYS A 80 -10.52 -1.67 8.66
N GLU A 81 -10.46 -2.46 9.73
CA GLU A 81 -11.63 -3.11 10.32
C GLU A 81 -12.65 -2.07 10.82
N LEU A 82 -12.19 -1.01 11.48
CA LEU A 82 -13.05 0.07 11.94
C LEU A 82 -13.71 0.83 10.78
N LEU A 83 -12.98 1.06 9.68
CA LEU A 83 -13.54 1.65 8.45
C LEU A 83 -14.75 0.87 7.93
N LEU A 84 -14.72 -0.46 8.08
CA LEU A 84 -15.76 -1.36 7.58
C LEU A 84 -16.90 -1.59 8.59
N THR A 85 -16.63 -1.47 9.89
CA THR A 85 -17.58 -1.86 10.96
C THR A 85 -18.11 -0.69 11.77
N ASN A 86 -17.29 0.34 12.01
CA ASN A 86 -17.66 1.48 12.88
C ASN A 86 -16.91 2.77 12.50
N ARG A 87 -17.51 3.58 11.65
CA ARG A 87 -16.93 4.83 11.14
C ARG A 87 -16.58 5.85 12.22
N SER A 88 -17.41 5.97 13.24
CA SER A 88 -17.14 6.91 14.33
C SER A 88 -15.86 6.52 15.07
N MET A 89 -15.67 5.23 15.31
CA MET A 89 -14.43 4.72 15.89
C MET A 89 -13.25 4.81 14.92
N ALA A 90 -13.48 4.68 13.62
CA ALA A 90 -12.43 4.90 12.62
C ALA A 90 -11.92 6.34 12.62
N LEU A 91 -12.79 7.35 12.80
CA LEU A 91 -12.37 8.76 12.97
C LEU A 91 -11.49 8.94 14.21
N ILE A 92 -11.88 8.36 15.33
CA ILE A 92 -11.06 8.41 16.55
C ILE A 92 -9.73 7.66 16.36
N GLY A 93 -9.76 6.53 15.67
CA GLY A 93 -8.60 5.71 15.38
C GLY A 93 -7.51 6.39 14.55
N ILE A 94 -7.83 7.49 13.84
CA ILE A 94 -6.84 8.30 13.10
C ILE A 94 -5.75 8.83 14.04
N ILE A 95 -6.10 9.15 15.29
CA ILE A 95 -5.13 9.66 16.27
C ILE A 95 -4.05 8.60 16.53
N ASP A 96 -4.44 7.36 16.76
CA ASP A 96 -3.50 6.28 17.03
C ASP A 96 -2.72 5.88 15.77
N LEU A 97 -3.38 5.91 14.61
CA LEU A 97 -2.74 5.67 13.32
C LEU A 97 -1.62 6.68 13.05
N LEU A 98 -1.88 7.98 13.25
CA LEU A 98 -0.91 9.04 12.99
C LEU A 98 0.17 9.14 14.08
N LYS A 99 -0.07 8.67 15.30
CA LYS A 99 0.99 8.47 16.31
C LYS A 99 2.04 7.45 15.84
N GLN A 100 1.63 6.42 15.13
CA GLN A 100 2.54 5.43 14.52
C GLN A 100 3.12 5.95 13.21
N ALA A 101 2.29 6.51 12.33
CA ALA A 101 2.70 7.09 11.05
C ALA A 101 3.22 8.53 11.21
N LYS A 102 4.31 8.71 11.98
CA LYS A 102 4.84 10.01 12.44
C LYS A 102 5.31 10.93 11.31
N ASN A 103 5.74 10.38 10.20
CA ASN A 103 6.33 11.13 9.10
C ASN A 103 5.71 10.76 7.76
N ARG A 104 6.05 11.52 6.72
CA ARG A 104 5.49 11.34 5.38
C ARG A 104 5.73 9.95 4.79
N LYS A 105 6.90 9.34 5.00
CA LYS A 105 7.20 7.99 4.52
C LYS A 105 6.22 6.97 5.11
N LEU A 106 6.02 7.01 6.44
CA LEU A 106 5.10 6.10 7.14
C LEU A 106 3.63 6.38 6.79
N GLN A 107 3.25 7.63 6.55
CA GLN A 107 1.90 7.99 6.09
C GLN A 107 1.61 7.42 4.70
N LEU A 108 2.56 7.52 3.77
CA LEU A 108 2.44 6.93 2.43
C LEU A 108 2.45 5.40 2.50
N LEU A 109 3.34 4.80 3.30
CA LEU A 109 3.32 3.36 3.57
C LEU A 109 1.95 2.92 4.12
N THR A 110 1.40 3.67 5.09
CA THR A 110 0.08 3.41 5.66
C THR A 110 -1.01 3.40 4.58
N LEU A 111 -1.04 4.41 3.71
CA LEU A 111 -2.02 4.45 2.61
C LEU A 111 -1.83 3.29 1.63
N SER A 112 -0.59 2.96 1.27
CA SER A 112 -0.30 1.82 0.39
C SER A 112 -0.74 0.50 1.01
N ALA A 113 -0.52 0.33 2.32
CA ALA A 113 -0.94 -0.83 3.06
C ALA A 113 -2.48 -0.95 3.14
N VAL A 114 -3.18 0.18 3.38
CA VAL A 114 -4.66 0.23 3.34
C VAL A 114 -5.17 -0.10 1.94
N ASN A 115 -4.54 0.45 0.90
CA ASN A 115 -4.90 0.12 -0.48
C ASN A 115 -4.76 -1.37 -0.77
N GLY A 116 -3.64 -1.99 -0.36
CA GLY A 116 -3.42 -3.43 -0.49
C GLY A 116 -4.48 -4.28 0.23
N PHE A 117 -4.95 -3.84 1.41
CA PHE A 117 -6.03 -4.51 2.12
C PHE A 117 -7.35 -4.49 1.33
N PHE A 118 -7.72 -3.36 0.72
CA PHE A 118 -8.92 -3.26 -0.12
C PHE A 118 -8.74 -3.94 -1.48
N GLU A 119 -7.51 -4.01 -2.01
CA GLU A 119 -7.17 -4.80 -3.20
C GLU A 119 -7.44 -6.30 -2.96
N ASP A 120 -7.01 -6.83 -1.84
CA ASP A 120 -7.28 -8.22 -1.45
C ASP A 120 -8.77 -8.51 -1.32
N ILE A 121 -9.55 -7.58 -0.74
CA ILE A 121 -11.02 -7.70 -0.66
C ILE A 121 -11.64 -7.72 -2.08
N MET A 122 -11.15 -6.88 -2.99
CA MET A 122 -11.61 -6.85 -4.38
C MET A 122 -11.27 -8.17 -5.09
N HIS A 123 -10.05 -8.69 -4.94
CA HIS A 123 -9.64 -9.99 -5.50
C HIS A 123 -10.52 -11.13 -4.97
N ALA A 124 -10.79 -11.14 -3.66
CA ALA A 124 -11.67 -12.13 -3.05
C ALA A 124 -13.12 -12.04 -3.58
N LYS A 125 -13.58 -10.84 -3.92
CA LYS A 125 -14.93 -10.61 -4.44
C LYS A 125 -15.08 -11.07 -5.89
N VAL A 126 -14.04 -10.92 -6.69
CA VAL A 126 -14.01 -11.33 -8.12
C VAL A 126 -13.61 -12.80 -8.28
N GLU A 127 -13.34 -13.50 -7.17
CA GLU A 127 -12.91 -14.91 -7.15
C GLU A 127 -11.65 -15.16 -8.00
N VAL A 128 -10.77 -14.16 -8.12
CA VAL A 128 -9.49 -14.33 -8.78
C VAL A 128 -8.60 -15.20 -7.90
N ASN A 129 -8.06 -16.28 -8.48
CA ASN A 129 -7.03 -17.11 -7.85
C ASN A 129 -5.70 -16.35 -7.76
N SER A 130 -5.65 -15.30 -6.94
CA SER A 130 -4.44 -14.55 -6.64
C SER A 130 -4.01 -14.79 -5.20
N GLU A 131 -2.71 -14.78 -4.97
CA GLU A 131 -2.19 -14.75 -3.60
C GLU A 131 -2.57 -13.41 -2.96
N TYR A 132 -3.13 -13.45 -1.76
CA TYR A 132 -3.42 -12.23 -1.00
C TYR A 132 -2.13 -11.58 -0.51
N ILE A 133 -2.11 -10.25 -0.52
CA ILE A 133 -1.05 -9.45 0.09
C ILE A 133 -1.03 -9.69 1.60
N TYR A 134 -2.20 -9.78 2.21
CA TYR A 134 -2.37 -10.11 3.63
C TYR A 134 -2.76 -11.59 3.75
N SER A 135 -1.78 -12.47 3.56
CA SER A 135 -2.00 -13.92 3.54
C SER A 135 -2.56 -14.45 4.86
N ASP A 136 -2.19 -13.83 5.98
CA ASP A 136 -2.64 -14.17 7.33
C ASP A 136 -4.08 -13.69 7.65
N LEU A 137 -4.69 -12.84 6.81
CA LEU A 137 -6.04 -12.30 6.97
C LEU A 137 -7.03 -12.85 5.93
N SER A 138 -6.70 -13.94 5.26
CA SER A 138 -7.48 -14.48 4.14
C SER A 138 -8.94 -14.82 4.51
N VAL A 139 -9.20 -15.22 5.75
CA VAL A 139 -10.55 -15.54 6.25
C VAL A 139 -11.38 -14.26 6.42
N GLU A 140 -10.81 -13.26 7.07
CA GLU A 140 -11.42 -11.94 7.30
C GLU A 140 -11.70 -11.22 5.98
N ILE A 141 -10.72 -11.22 5.06
CA ILE A 141 -10.84 -10.64 3.73
C ILE A 141 -12.01 -11.25 2.96
N LYS A 142 -12.15 -12.58 2.93
CA LYS A 142 -13.28 -13.27 2.30
C LYS A 142 -14.61 -12.92 2.95
N LYS A 143 -14.63 -12.73 4.27
CA LYS A 143 -15.83 -12.29 4.99
C LYS A 143 -16.23 -10.87 4.55
N TYR A 144 -15.29 -9.92 4.51
CA TYR A 144 -15.57 -8.54 4.06
C TYR A 144 -16.01 -8.50 2.60
N ALA A 145 -15.40 -9.30 1.72
CA ALA A 145 -15.77 -9.38 0.30
C ALA A 145 -17.24 -9.79 0.09
N LYS A 146 -17.83 -10.59 0.97
CA LYS A 146 -19.26 -10.98 0.91
C LYS A 146 -20.19 -9.82 1.25
N HIS A 147 -19.78 -8.91 2.13
CA HIS A 147 -20.64 -7.83 2.65
C HIS A 147 -20.51 -6.52 1.85
N LEU A 148 -19.36 -6.28 1.23
CA LEU A 148 -19.13 -5.05 0.47
C LEU A 148 -19.64 -5.19 -0.98
N THR A 149 -20.23 -4.12 -1.51
CA THR A 149 -20.60 -4.02 -2.92
C THR A 149 -19.39 -3.56 -3.76
N TYR A 150 -19.43 -3.82 -5.08
CA TYR A 150 -18.42 -3.31 -6.01
C TYR A 150 -18.33 -1.78 -5.98
N ASN A 151 -19.47 -1.08 -5.92
CA ASN A 151 -19.49 0.38 -5.87
C ASN A 151 -18.79 0.93 -4.62
N GLN A 152 -18.98 0.28 -3.47
CA GLN A 152 -18.29 0.67 -2.23
C GLN A 152 -16.78 0.48 -2.33
N LEU A 153 -16.33 -0.60 -2.95
CA LEU A 153 -14.88 -0.85 -3.17
C LEU A 153 -14.28 0.15 -4.16
N ILE A 154 -14.99 0.47 -5.25
CA ILE A 154 -14.57 1.49 -6.23
C ILE A 154 -14.46 2.86 -5.55
N LEU A 155 -15.48 3.27 -4.79
CA LEU A 155 -15.45 4.54 -4.04
C LEU A 155 -14.27 4.60 -3.06
N MET A 156 -13.97 3.51 -2.36
CA MET A 156 -12.83 3.45 -1.46
C MET A 156 -11.52 3.61 -2.24
N TYR A 157 -11.38 2.93 -3.37
CA TYR A 157 -10.20 3.01 -4.23
C TYR A 157 -9.96 4.44 -4.74
N ASP A 158 -11.02 5.13 -5.17
CA ASP A 158 -10.95 6.54 -5.58
C ASP A 158 -10.49 7.45 -4.43
N GLN A 159 -11.02 7.22 -3.20
CA GLN A 159 -10.62 8.00 -2.04
C GLN A 159 -9.15 7.75 -1.65
N LEU A 160 -8.67 6.51 -1.72
CA LEU A 160 -7.27 6.19 -1.44
C LEU A 160 -6.33 6.78 -2.49
N THR A 161 -6.72 6.75 -3.77
CA THR A 161 -5.96 7.39 -4.86
C THR A 161 -5.84 8.91 -4.66
N GLU A 162 -6.95 9.54 -4.31
CA GLU A 162 -6.97 10.99 -4.02
C GLU A 162 -6.16 11.32 -2.76
N ALA A 163 -6.23 10.48 -1.73
CA ALA A 163 -5.45 10.63 -0.51
C ALA A 163 -3.93 10.58 -0.79
N HIS A 164 -3.47 9.65 -1.64
CA HIS A 164 -2.08 9.61 -2.08
C HIS A 164 -1.62 10.90 -2.75
N LYS A 165 -2.43 11.45 -3.67
CA LYS A 165 -2.13 12.74 -4.33
C LYS A 165 -2.02 13.86 -3.31
N LYS A 166 -2.96 13.96 -2.37
CA LYS A 166 -2.98 14.99 -1.32
C LYS A 166 -1.79 14.89 -0.38
N LEU A 167 -1.44 13.70 0.06
CA LEU A 167 -0.23 13.51 0.86
C LEU A 167 1.02 13.96 0.09
N ASN A 168 1.17 13.61 -1.18
CA ASN A 168 2.30 14.06 -2.00
C ASN A 168 2.33 15.58 -2.21
N GLN A 169 1.19 16.26 -2.10
CA GLN A 169 1.04 17.72 -2.12
C GLN A 169 1.21 18.38 -0.73
N ASN A 170 1.66 17.63 0.28
CA ASN A 170 1.85 18.12 1.65
C ASN A 170 0.57 18.61 2.36
N VAL A 171 -0.60 18.11 1.97
CA VAL A 171 -1.85 18.36 2.71
C VAL A 171 -1.73 17.71 4.10
N ASN A 172 -2.40 18.32 5.09
CA ASN A 172 -2.44 17.83 6.47
C ASN A 172 -2.93 16.37 6.51
N PRO A 173 -2.16 15.42 7.06
CA PRO A 173 -2.50 14.01 7.06
C PRO A 173 -3.81 13.70 7.81
N THR A 174 -4.11 14.40 8.90
CA THR A 174 -5.36 14.20 9.63
C THR A 174 -6.57 14.41 8.71
N LEU A 175 -6.59 15.53 7.98
CA LEU A 175 -7.68 15.82 7.04
C LEU A 175 -7.78 14.81 5.91
N VAL A 176 -6.63 14.28 5.45
CA VAL A 176 -6.60 13.26 4.40
C VAL A 176 -7.22 11.96 4.89
N PHE A 177 -6.85 11.47 6.08
CA PHE A 177 -7.42 10.25 6.65
C PHE A 177 -8.88 10.43 7.06
N GLU A 178 -9.28 11.58 7.59
CA GLU A 178 -10.70 11.90 7.87
C GLU A 178 -11.55 11.85 6.59
N GLN A 179 -11.04 12.37 5.48
CA GLN A 179 -11.74 12.31 4.20
C GLN A 179 -11.99 10.87 3.75
N ILE A 180 -11.02 9.96 3.93
CA ILE A 180 -11.19 8.53 3.62
C ILE A 180 -12.35 7.95 4.43
N VAL A 181 -12.42 8.26 5.74
CA VAL A 181 -13.51 7.78 6.60
C VAL A 181 -14.86 8.35 6.17
N ILE A 182 -14.93 9.65 5.85
CA ILE A 182 -16.20 10.35 5.56
C ILE A 182 -16.75 9.94 4.17
N LYS A 183 -15.89 9.81 3.17
CA LYS A 183 -16.28 9.59 1.77
C LYS A 183 -16.10 8.16 1.26
N GLY A 184 -15.36 7.33 2.00
CA GLY A 184 -15.08 5.95 1.61
C GLY A 184 -16.33 5.06 1.54
N VAL A 185 -16.33 3.95 2.25
CA VAL A 185 -17.45 2.98 2.25
C VAL A 185 -18.74 3.64 2.73
N ARG A 186 -19.71 3.89 1.85
CA ARG A 186 -21.09 4.34 2.16
C ARG A 186 -22.07 3.22 1.87
#